data_949233fd7faf832539ae745ddef1993f
#
_entry.id   949233fd7faf832539ae745ddef1993f
#
_cell.length_a   1.000
_cell.length_b   1.000
_cell.length_c   1.000
_cell.angle_alpha   90.00
_cell.angle_beta   90.00
_cell.angle_gamma   90.00
#
_symmetry.space_group_name_H-M   'P 1'
#
loop_
_entity.id
_entity.type
_entity.pdbx_description
1 polymer ?
#
loop_
_entity_poly.entity_id
_entity_poly.type
_entity_poly.pdbx_seq_one_letter_code
_entity_poly.pdbx_strand_id
1 'polypeptide(L)'
;MRKYLFMAALMMAPLAQADECRNHFAVAERVMEVRQEGLLSVVDMMEVADEQQDAEFGDAMRIIIRAAYEQPRFNTPANQRQAAMEFANEMYLRCQL
;
A
#
# COMPACT_ATOMS: atom_id res chain seq x y z
N MET A 1 -32.50 -4.20 -20.50
CA MET A 1 -31.18 -3.88 -21.08
C MET A 1 -30.52 -2.69 -20.38
N ARG A 2 -31.19 -1.54 -20.34
CA ARG A 2 -30.64 -0.36 -19.66
C ARG A 2 -30.28 -0.62 -18.20
N LYS A 3 -31.10 -1.40 -17.54
CA LYS A 3 -30.89 -1.77 -16.14
C LYS A 3 -29.55 -2.44 -15.91
N TYR A 4 -29.20 -3.35 -16.82
CA TYR A 4 -27.95 -4.11 -16.72
C TYR A 4 -26.75 -3.24 -17.05
N LEU A 5 -26.88 -2.35 -18.05
CA LEU A 5 -25.81 -1.43 -18.40
C LEU A 5 -25.50 -0.48 -17.24
N PHE A 6 -26.53 0.01 -16.56
CA PHE A 6 -26.36 0.89 -15.42
C PHE A 6 -25.67 0.16 -14.26
N MET A 7 -26.06 -1.07 -13.99
CA MET A 7 -25.43 -1.89 -12.96
C MET A 7 -23.97 -2.18 -13.28
N ALA A 8 -23.66 -2.45 -14.56
CA ALA A 8 -22.29 -2.69 -14.97
C ALA A 8 -21.42 -1.48 -14.73
N ALA A 9 -21.94 -0.28 -14.99
CA ALA A 9 -21.20 0.96 -14.74
C ALA A 9 -20.92 1.15 -13.25
N LEU A 10 -21.88 0.84 -12.39
CA LEU A 10 -21.72 0.93 -10.95
C LEU A 10 -20.70 -0.09 -10.42
N MET A 11 -20.66 -1.28 -11.01
CA MET A 11 -19.73 -2.32 -10.63
C MET A 11 -18.30 -2.01 -11.07
N MET A 12 -18.14 -1.28 -12.18
CA MET A 12 -16.81 -0.91 -12.67
C MET A 12 -16.08 0.04 -11.71
N ALA A 13 -16.79 0.97 -11.09
CA ALA A 13 -16.16 1.89 -10.13
C ALA A 13 -15.57 1.16 -8.91
N PRO A 14 -16.29 0.21 -8.26
CA PRO A 14 -15.70 -0.60 -7.20
C PRO A 14 -14.50 -1.43 -7.66
N LEU A 15 -14.55 -1.96 -8.91
CA LEU A 15 -13.43 -2.74 -9.44
C LEU A 15 -12.19 -1.88 -9.64
N ALA A 16 -12.35 -0.65 -10.13
CA ALA A 16 -11.22 0.28 -10.29
C ALA A 16 -10.61 0.61 -8.95
N GLN A 17 -11.44 0.85 -7.92
CA GLN A 17 -10.96 1.10 -6.56
C GLN A 17 -10.29 -0.14 -5.99
N ALA A 18 -10.82 -1.33 -6.27
CA ALA A 18 -10.23 -2.57 -5.79
C ALA A 18 -8.83 -2.78 -6.38
N ASP A 19 -8.64 -2.49 -7.68
CA ASP A 19 -7.32 -2.59 -8.32
C ASP A 19 -6.33 -1.60 -7.73
N GLU A 20 -6.77 -0.37 -7.47
CA GLU A 20 -5.93 0.64 -6.84
C GLU A 20 -5.55 0.23 -5.43
N CYS A 21 -6.51 -0.28 -4.65
CA CYS A 21 -6.24 -0.75 -3.30
C CYS A 21 -5.34 -1.98 -3.30
N ARG A 22 -5.46 -2.83 -4.31
CA ARG A 22 -4.57 -3.97 -4.47
C ARG A 22 -3.14 -3.52 -4.74
N ASN A 23 -2.96 -2.45 -5.50
CA ASN A 23 -1.65 -1.84 -5.70
C ASN A 23 -1.10 -1.28 -4.40
N HIS A 24 -1.94 -0.64 -3.58
CA HIS A 24 -1.54 -0.16 -2.26
C HIS A 24 -1.10 -1.31 -1.37
N PHE A 25 -1.80 -2.45 -1.44
CA PHE A 25 -1.40 -3.65 -0.70
C PHE A 25 0.02 -4.08 -1.09
N ALA A 26 0.29 -4.20 -2.38
CA ALA A 26 1.60 -4.64 -2.87
C ALA A 26 2.71 -3.68 -2.46
N VAL A 27 2.47 -2.38 -2.58
CA VAL A 27 3.43 -1.36 -2.17
C VAL A 27 3.66 -1.42 -0.66
N ALA A 28 2.59 -1.54 0.12
CA ALA A 28 2.68 -1.59 1.58
C ALA A 28 3.48 -2.80 2.05
N GLU A 29 3.23 -3.96 1.45
CA GLU A 29 3.97 -5.18 1.77
C GLU A 29 5.46 -4.98 1.52
N ARG A 30 5.80 -4.45 0.34
CA ARG A 30 7.21 -4.22 -0.02
C ARG A 30 7.87 -3.18 0.87
N VAL A 31 7.19 -2.09 1.16
CA VAL A 31 7.71 -1.05 2.04
C VAL A 31 8.01 -1.61 3.43
N MET A 32 7.08 -2.40 3.98
CA MET A 32 7.29 -2.99 5.30
C MET A 32 8.42 -4.03 5.28
N GLU A 33 8.56 -4.79 4.20
CA GLU A 33 9.70 -5.70 4.05
C GLU A 33 11.02 -4.95 4.14
N VAL A 34 11.12 -3.84 3.42
CA VAL A 34 12.32 -2.99 3.44
C VAL A 34 12.55 -2.44 4.85
N ARG A 35 11.50 -1.99 5.52
CA ARG A 35 11.59 -1.50 6.90
C ARG A 35 12.11 -2.58 7.83
N GLN A 36 11.59 -3.80 7.71
CA GLN A 36 12.00 -4.91 8.58
C GLN A 36 13.44 -5.33 8.32
N GLU A 37 13.88 -5.29 7.08
CA GLU A 37 15.26 -5.60 6.72
C GLU A 37 16.23 -4.51 7.20
N GLY A 38 15.75 -3.30 7.38
CA GLY A 38 16.57 -2.18 7.83
C GLY A 38 17.57 -1.69 6.79
N LEU A 39 17.30 -1.93 5.51
CA LEU A 39 18.23 -1.59 4.42
C LEU A 39 18.19 -0.12 4.05
N LEU A 40 17.04 0.53 4.16
CA LEU A 40 16.86 1.91 3.76
C LEU A 40 16.28 2.73 4.90
N SER A 41 16.72 3.97 5.02
CA SER A 41 16.16 4.92 5.97
C SER A 41 14.81 5.42 5.47
N VAL A 42 14.04 6.06 6.36
CA VAL A 42 12.80 6.71 5.96
C VAL A 42 13.05 7.81 4.93
N VAL A 43 14.18 8.51 5.05
CA VAL A 43 14.55 9.57 4.09
C VAL A 43 14.75 8.98 2.70
N ASP A 44 15.48 7.86 2.60
CA ASP A 44 15.70 7.19 1.32
C ASP A 44 14.37 6.74 0.69
N MET A 45 13.47 6.20 1.50
CA MET A 45 12.16 5.76 1.00
C MET A 45 11.32 6.94 0.52
N MET A 46 11.37 8.06 1.23
CA MET A 46 10.64 9.26 0.82
C MET A 46 11.17 9.82 -0.50
N GLU A 47 12.46 9.69 -0.76
CA GLU A 47 13.03 10.07 -2.06
C GLU A 47 12.46 9.22 -3.19
N VAL A 48 12.26 7.92 -2.95
CA VAL A 48 11.61 7.05 -3.93
C VAL A 48 10.20 7.54 -4.23
N ALA A 49 9.45 7.92 -3.20
CA ALA A 49 8.11 8.47 -3.39
C ALA A 49 8.14 9.78 -4.19
N ASP A 50 9.12 10.64 -3.95
CA ASP A 50 9.26 11.90 -4.66
C ASP A 50 9.58 11.71 -6.15
N GLU A 51 10.21 10.60 -6.50
CA GLU A 51 10.56 10.27 -7.87
C GLU A 51 9.39 9.74 -8.69
N GLN A 52 8.25 9.46 -8.07
CA GLN A 52 7.10 8.94 -8.79
C GLN A 52 6.51 10.01 -9.70
N GLN A 53 6.21 9.60 -10.94
CA GLN A 53 5.65 10.53 -11.92
C GLN A 53 4.19 10.88 -11.61
N ASP A 54 3.45 9.92 -11.06
CA ASP A 54 2.08 10.13 -10.64
C ASP A 54 2.07 10.73 -9.23
N ALA A 55 1.62 11.98 -9.12
CA ALA A 55 1.61 12.69 -7.84
C ALA A 55 0.71 12.02 -6.80
N GLU A 56 -0.43 11.49 -7.23
CA GLU A 56 -1.35 10.80 -6.31
C GLU A 56 -0.71 9.53 -5.76
N PHE A 57 -0.03 8.79 -6.62
CA PHE A 57 0.67 7.59 -6.21
C PHE A 57 1.81 7.93 -5.25
N GLY A 58 2.56 8.98 -5.56
CA GLY A 58 3.64 9.46 -4.68
C GLY A 58 3.12 9.83 -3.30
N ASP A 59 1.98 10.53 -3.24
CA ASP A 59 1.36 10.92 -1.98
C ASP A 59 0.92 9.69 -1.18
N ALA A 60 0.31 8.72 -1.84
CA ALA A 60 -0.09 7.46 -1.21
C ALA A 60 1.14 6.72 -0.66
N MET A 61 2.22 6.68 -1.42
CA MET A 61 3.47 6.06 -0.96
C MET A 61 4.01 6.74 0.30
N ARG A 62 3.97 8.06 0.37
CA ARG A 62 4.45 8.78 1.56
C ARG A 62 3.68 8.40 2.80
N ILE A 63 2.36 8.27 2.67
CA ILE A 63 1.51 7.84 3.79
C ILE A 63 1.88 6.43 4.23
N ILE A 64 2.04 5.52 3.28
CA ILE A 64 2.41 4.13 3.54
C ILE A 64 3.77 4.04 4.20
N ILE A 65 4.75 4.77 3.67
CA ILE A 65 6.12 4.78 4.20
C ILE A 65 6.13 5.28 5.65
N ARG A 66 5.45 6.39 5.91
CA ARG A 66 5.37 6.93 7.26
C ARG A 66 4.79 5.90 8.22
N ALA A 67 3.67 5.29 7.85
CA ALA A 67 3.03 4.30 8.69
C ALA A 67 3.93 3.09 8.94
N ALA A 68 4.64 2.62 7.91
CA ALA A 68 5.53 1.48 8.05
C ALA A 68 6.71 1.78 8.99
N TYR A 69 7.29 2.98 8.90
CA TYR A 69 8.45 3.33 9.71
C TYR A 69 8.09 3.71 11.14
N GLU A 70 6.82 3.85 11.45
CA GLU A 70 6.33 3.94 12.82
C GLU A 70 6.21 2.57 13.49
N GLN A 71 6.23 1.49 12.70
CA GLN A 71 6.14 0.13 13.24
C GLN A 71 7.51 -0.34 13.73
N PRO A 72 7.52 -1.20 14.77
CA PRO A 72 8.77 -1.75 15.24
C PRO A 72 9.37 -2.75 14.25
N ARG A 73 10.69 -2.95 14.34
CA ARG A 73 11.37 -4.01 13.63
C ARG A 73 11.38 -5.27 14.48
N PHE A 74 11.12 -6.40 13.86
CA PHE A 74 11.13 -7.68 14.52
C PHE A 74 12.44 -8.42 14.25
N ASN A 75 12.77 -9.39 15.10
CA ASN A 75 14.08 -10.04 15.09
C ASN A 75 14.13 -11.35 14.29
N THR A 76 12.97 -11.93 13.98
CA THR A 76 12.92 -13.21 13.27
C THR A 76 12.32 -13.05 11.89
N PRO A 77 12.80 -13.83 10.90
CA PRO A 77 12.20 -13.76 9.55
C PRO A 77 10.69 -14.04 9.54
N ALA A 78 10.24 -14.98 10.39
CA ALA A 78 8.80 -15.28 10.46
C ALA A 78 7.98 -14.08 10.92
N ASN A 79 8.45 -13.41 11.98
CA ASN A 79 7.75 -12.23 12.51
C ASN A 79 7.83 -11.05 11.54
N GLN A 80 8.94 -10.92 10.83
CA GLN A 80 9.10 -9.87 9.81
C GLN A 80 8.11 -10.06 8.68
N ARG A 81 7.95 -11.30 8.21
CA ARG A 81 6.98 -11.60 7.14
C ARG A 81 5.54 -11.37 7.61
N GLN A 82 5.25 -11.76 8.84
CA GLN A 82 3.93 -11.54 9.41
C GLN A 82 3.63 -10.04 9.53
N ALA A 83 4.59 -9.25 9.97
CA ALA A 83 4.45 -7.80 10.06
C ALA A 83 4.15 -7.20 8.70
N ALA A 84 4.85 -7.65 7.65
CA ALA A 84 4.61 -7.14 6.30
C ALA A 84 3.21 -7.49 5.82
N MET A 85 2.76 -8.70 6.06
CA MET A 85 1.42 -9.14 5.65
C MET A 85 0.33 -8.38 6.40
N GLU A 86 0.44 -8.24 7.71
CA GLU A 86 -0.53 -7.53 8.52
C GLU A 86 -0.60 -6.05 8.15
N PHE A 87 0.55 -5.44 7.92
CA PHE A 87 0.61 -4.05 7.50
C PHE A 87 -0.06 -3.85 6.14
N ALA A 88 0.24 -4.73 5.18
CA ALA A 88 -0.37 -4.67 3.86
C ALA A 88 -1.89 -4.82 3.93
N ASN A 89 -2.38 -5.74 4.77
CA ASN A 89 -3.81 -5.90 4.99
C ASN A 89 -4.43 -4.63 5.55
N GLU A 90 -3.78 -4.00 6.51
CA GLU A 90 -4.28 -2.76 7.11
C GLU A 90 -4.36 -1.65 6.07
N MET A 91 -3.33 -1.48 5.25
CA MET A 91 -3.33 -0.44 4.22
C MET A 91 -4.38 -0.71 3.15
N TYR A 92 -4.59 -1.97 2.80
CA TYR A 92 -5.64 -2.35 1.86
C TYR A 92 -7.03 -1.95 2.38
N LEU A 93 -7.29 -2.27 3.64
CA LEU A 93 -8.58 -1.96 4.26
C LEU A 93 -8.81 -0.45 4.35
N ARG A 94 -7.78 0.30 4.69
CA ARG A 94 -7.87 1.76 4.73
C ARG A 94 -8.13 2.37 3.36
N CYS A 95 -7.55 1.78 2.33
CA CYS A 95 -7.75 2.25 0.96
C CYS A 95 -9.21 2.14 0.54
N GLN A 96 -9.94 1.16 1.07
CA GLN A 96 -11.34 0.92 0.71
C GLN A 96 -12.33 1.84 1.42
N LEU A 97 -11.88 2.55 2.42
CA LEU A 97 -12.73 3.52 3.10
C LEU A 97 -12.80 4.82 2.27
#